data_f18bb9dd30d1e5a8956be94f6fe83ada
#
_entry.id   f18bb9dd30d1e5a8956be94f6fe83ada
#
_cell.length_a   1.000
_cell.length_b   1.000
_cell.length_c   1.000
_cell.angle_alpha   90.00
_cell.angle_beta   90.00
_cell.angle_gamma   90.00
#
_symmetry.space_group_name_H-M   'P 1'
#
loop_
_entity.id
_entity.type
_entity.pdbx_description
1 polymer ?
#
loop_
_entity_poly.entity_id
_entity_poly.type
_entity_poly.pdbx_seq_one_letter_code
_entity_poly.pdbx_strand_id
1 'polypeptide(L)'
;MKILVSIASGSTNTERNILRAFYDGIEKYYYQHLNIDSLKVLKKRHGIDLRLSYDPEIEKCDVAIQFGTAKDRVAEHHITKLSIQKNAKLIIYIETPLLGRVINDKHDYSYYRIGVGGFLNNDGIFYHDEQIDQSRLQSQRSIINIPIFPGWKNYKDGNILILLQLPGDASLRGQKMSEWLVDTIEKLRSISERSIRIRLHPAMSIKGKIELLGEMGPIFFKNYNNIQWSDGHDCALTEELKSTGICISYTSGSCIDAILQGVPVIATDEGNLAYNISSHRLDDINNPKLVSDREVNQWMVGLANSQWSEQEILTGTVWKNIVSIIKEMDINEISSNIS
;
A
#
# COMPACT_ATOMS: atom_id res chain seq x y z
N MET A 1 -10.75 25.23 8.13
CA MET A 1 -10.25 24.02 7.47
C MET A 1 -11.34 23.43 6.59
N LYS A 2 -11.04 23.17 5.32
CA LYS A 2 -11.96 22.51 4.37
C LYS A 2 -11.54 21.06 4.18
N ILE A 3 -12.42 20.13 4.55
CA ILE A 3 -12.22 18.69 4.46
C ILE A 3 -13.14 18.14 3.38
N LEU A 4 -12.59 17.41 2.43
CA LEU A 4 -13.33 16.84 1.32
C LEU A 4 -13.16 15.31 1.31
N VAL A 5 -14.27 14.58 1.42
CA VAL A 5 -14.29 13.14 1.12
C VAL A 5 -14.77 12.99 -0.32
N SER A 6 -13.93 12.43 -1.19
CA SER A 6 -14.20 12.40 -2.62
C SER A 6 -14.46 10.97 -3.11
N ILE A 7 -15.62 10.79 -3.74
CA ILE A 7 -16.04 9.55 -4.40
C ILE A 7 -15.90 9.75 -5.91
N ALA A 8 -14.87 9.16 -6.49
CA ALA A 8 -14.61 9.28 -7.92
C ALA A 8 -15.68 8.56 -8.77
N SER A 9 -15.95 9.09 -9.96
CA SER A 9 -16.73 8.37 -10.98
C SER A 9 -16.10 7.00 -11.25
N GLY A 10 -16.90 5.96 -11.36
CA GLY A 10 -16.41 4.59 -11.57
C GLY A 10 -15.87 3.88 -10.33
N SER A 11 -15.93 4.50 -9.13
CA SER A 11 -15.66 3.81 -7.86
C SER A 11 -16.57 2.60 -7.68
N THR A 12 -16.00 1.50 -7.18
CA THR A 12 -16.75 0.30 -6.80
C THR A 12 -17.71 0.58 -5.63
N ASN A 13 -18.65 -0.32 -5.37
CA ASN A 13 -19.53 -0.18 -4.22
C ASN A 13 -18.75 -0.20 -2.90
N THR A 14 -17.75 -1.06 -2.79
CA THR A 14 -16.86 -1.12 -1.61
C THR A 14 -16.15 0.22 -1.37
N GLU A 15 -15.55 0.82 -2.42
CA GLU A 15 -14.90 2.13 -2.31
C GLU A 15 -15.88 3.24 -1.90
N ARG A 16 -17.10 3.23 -2.47
CA ARG A 16 -18.14 4.20 -2.11
C ARG A 16 -18.59 4.06 -0.67
N ASN A 17 -18.78 2.83 -0.21
CA ASN A 17 -19.24 2.55 1.15
C ASN A 17 -18.21 2.99 2.18
N ILE A 18 -16.93 2.64 1.97
CA ILE A 18 -15.88 3.01 2.92
C ILE A 18 -15.63 4.52 2.96
N LEU A 19 -15.73 5.22 1.82
CA LEU A 19 -15.61 6.68 1.79
C LEU A 19 -16.78 7.36 2.50
N ARG A 20 -18.01 6.84 2.36
CA ARG A 20 -19.16 7.33 3.13
C ARG A 20 -18.98 7.08 4.62
N ALA A 21 -18.57 5.87 5.01
CA ALA A 21 -18.27 5.56 6.40
C ALA A 21 -17.20 6.51 6.98
N PHE A 22 -16.23 6.91 6.15
CA PHE A 22 -15.20 7.86 6.54
C PHE A 22 -15.79 9.27 6.78
N TYR A 23 -16.65 9.72 5.88
CA TYR A 23 -17.38 10.99 6.05
C TYR A 23 -18.22 11.01 7.33
N ASP A 24 -19.01 9.96 7.56
CA ASP A 24 -19.86 9.81 8.75
C ASP A 24 -19.02 9.75 10.04
N GLY A 25 -17.86 9.07 9.99
CA GLY A 25 -16.92 8.99 11.10
C GLY A 25 -16.29 10.34 11.46
N ILE A 26 -15.95 11.17 10.47
CA ILE A 26 -15.44 12.54 10.70
C ILE A 26 -16.53 13.40 11.35
N GLU A 27 -17.74 13.35 10.81
CA GLU A 27 -18.89 14.08 11.36
C GLU A 27 -19.13 13.70 12.81
N LYS A 28 -19.20 12.40 13.11
CA LYS A 28 -19.41 11.86 14.46
C LYS A 28 -18.30 12.29 15.42
N TYR A 29 -17.04 12.23 14.99
CA TYR A 29 -15.91 12.70 15.78
C TYR A 29 -16.10 14.15 16.23
N TYR A 30 -16.40 15.06 15.31
CA TYR A 30 -16.56 16.47 15.64
C TYR A 30 -17.80 16.73 16.49
N TYR A 31 -18.93 16.03 16.25
CA TYR A 31 -20.12 16.17 17.06
C TYR A 31 -19.85 15.79 18.52
N GLN A 32 -19.15 14.71 18.76
CA GLN A 32 -18.79 14.25 20.11
C GLN A 32 -17.75 15.15 20.79
N HIS A 33 -16.68 15.54 20.07
CA HIS A 33 -15.58 16.30 20.67
C HIS A 33 -15.92 17.77 20.93
N LEU A 34 -16.77 18.36 20.09
CA LEU A 34 -17.12 19.78 20.18
C LEU A 34 -18.51 20.00 20.78
N ASN A 35 -19.20 18.90 21.15
CA ASN A 35 -20.56 18.93 21.67
C ASN A 35 -21.51 19.76 20.79
N ILE A 36 -21.53 19.44 19.50
CA ILE A 36 -22.35 20.10 18.47
C ILE A 36 -23.25 19.07 17.79
N ASP A 37 -24.31 19.55 17.13
CA ASP A 37 -25.36 18.73 16.54
C ASP A 37 -25.52 18.87 15.03
N SER A 38 -24.69 19.72 14.39
CA SER A 38 -24.83 19.95 12.96
C SER A 38 -23.57 20.47 12.28
N LEU A 39 -23.38 20.11 11.00
CA LEU A 39 -22.32 20.62 10.13
C LEU A 39 -22.36 22.15 9.98
N LYS A 40 -23.58 22.74 10.04
CA LYS A 40 -23.73 24.19 9.99
C LYS A 40 -23.08 24.88 11.19
N VAL A 41 -23.24 24.28 12.38
CA VAL A 41 -22.59 24.77 13.61
C VAL A 41 -21.08 24.52 13.54
N LEU A 42 -20.66 23.36 13.07
CA LEU A 42 -19.24 23.02 12.85
C LEU A 42 -18.54 24.08 11.99
N LYS A 43 -19.14 24.40 10.85
CA LYS A 43 -18.62 25.41 9.93
C LYS A 43 -18.62 26.82 10.55
N LYS A 44 -19.74 27.24 11.15
CA LYS A 44 -19.91 28.62 11.66
C LYS A 44 -19.07 28.90 12.89
N ARG A 45 -18.99 27.96 13.85
CA ARG A 45 -18.30 28.17 15.14
C ARG A 45 -16.84 27.75 15.14
N HIS A 46 -16.50 26.70 14.37
CA HIS A 46 -15.17 26.08 14.41
C HIS A 46 -14.40 26.20 13.09
N GLY A 47 -15.00 26.81 12.06
CA GLY A 47 -14.36 27.02 10.77
C GLY A 47 -14.05 25.74 10.00
N ILE A 48 -14.73 24.62 10.33
CA ILE A 48 -14.50 23.31 9.68
C ILE A 48 -15.64 23.05 8.70
N ASP A 49 -15.31 23.00 7.42
CA ASP A 49 -16.23 22.74 6.30
C ASP A 49 -16.01 21.32 5.79
N LEU A 50 -16.80 20.36 6.28
CA LEU A 50 -16.78 18.97 5.86
C LEU A 50 -17.75 18.75 4.70
N ARG A 51 -17.28 18.16 3.61
CA ARG A 51 -18.10 17.87 2.43
C ARG A 51 -17.85 16.48 1.88
N LEU A 52 -18.90 15.85 1.37
CA LEU A 52 -18.86 14.67 0.52
C LEU A 52 -19.04 15.12 -0.94
N SER A 53 -18.12 14.78 -1.84
CA SER A 53 -18.18 15.20 -3.24
C SER A 53 -18.19 14.00 -4.17
N TYR A 54 -18.94 14.13 -5.26
CA TYR A 54 -18.99 13.24 -6.41
C TYR A 54 -18.48 13.93 -7.67
N ASP A 55 -18.02 15.19 -7.54
CA ASP A 55 -17.56 15.97 -8.68
C ASP A 55 -16.20 15.48 -9.17
N PRO A 56 -16.00 15.37 -10.48
CA PRO A 56 -14.71 15.00 -11.04
C PRO A 56 -13.66 16.10 -10.85
N GLU A 57 -14.08 17.35 -10.79
CA GLU A 57 -13.22 18.49 -10.53
C GLU A 57 -13.50 19.05 -9.14
N ILE A 58 -12.51 18.98 -8.27
CA ILE A 58 -12.65 19.49 -6.91
C ILE A 58 -12.11 20.91 -6.77
N GLU A 59 -12.74 21.68 -5.89
CA GLU A 59 -12.21 22.97 -5.44
C GLU A 59 -11.00 22.77 -4.52
N LYS A 60 -10.17 23.81 -4.38
CA LYS A 60 -9.08 23.82 -3.38
C LYS A 60 -9.61 23.48 -1.99
N CYS A 61 -8.93 22.55 -1.30
CA CYS A 61 -9.25 22.11 0.05
C CYS A 61 -7.97 21.90 0.87
N ASP A 62 -8.13 21.88 2.19
CA ASP A 62 -7.00 21.67 3.09
C ASP A 62 -6.69 20.17 3.20
N VAL A 63 -7.71 19.33 3.33
CA VAL A 63 -7.59 17.88 3.43
C VAL A 63 -8.54 17.21 2.46
N ALA A 64 -8.05 16.30 1.64
CA ALA A 64 -8.88 15.42 0.82
C ALA A 64 -8.69 13.96 1.24
N ILE A 65 -9.78 13.20 1.23
CA ILE A 65 -9.79 11.75 1.47
C ILE A 65 -10.22 11.05 0.19
N GLN A 66 -9.44 10.07 -0.26
CA GLN A 66 -9.72 9.28 -1.45
C GLN A 66 -9.36 7.80 -1.28
N PHE A 67 -9.99 6.95 -2.08
CA PHE A 67 -9.61 5.53 -2.17
C PHE A 67 -8.67 5.31 -3.35
N GLY A 68 -7.52 4.70 -3.08
CA GLY A 68 -6.48 4.51 -4.09
C GLY A 68 -5.88 5.83 -4.57
N THR A 69 -5.07 5.77 -5.60
CA THR A 69 -4.42 6.94 -6.23
C THR A 69 -4.64 6.95 -7.73
N ALA A 70 -4.28 8.04 -8.39
CA ALA A 70 -4.28 8.12 -9.85
C ALA A 70 -3.25 7.14 -10.41
N LYS A 71 -3.60 6.51 -11.54
CA LYS A 71 -2.68 5.68 -12.34
C LYS A 71 -2.36 6.43 -13.64
N ASP A 72 -1.24 6.10 -14.25
CA ASP A 72 -0.81 6.73 -15.51
C ASP A 72 -1.78 6.47 -16.67
N ARG A 73 -2.64 5.45 -16.55
CA ARG A 73 -3.71 5.18 -17.52
C ARG A 73 -4.93 6.03 -17.20
N VAL A 74 -5.26 6.95 -18.11
CA VAL A 74 -6.40 7.86 -17.93
C VAL A 74 -7.73 7.12 -18.14
N ALA A 75 -8.36 6.73 -17.03
CA ALA A 75 -9.78 6.39 -16.99
C ALA A 75 -10.53 7.52 -16.27
N GLU A 76 -11.86 7.67 -16.50
CA GLU A 76 -12.63 8.78 -15.90
C GLU A 76 -12.45 8.91 -14.38
N HIS A 77 -12.37 7.79 -13.66
CA HIS A 77 -12.16 7.81 -12.21
C HIS A 77 -10.79 8.36 -11.79
N HIS A 78 -9.81 8.43 -12.71
CA HIS A 78 -8.51 9.03 -12.42
C HIS A 78 -8.51 10.55 -12.57
N ILE A 79 -9.44 11.12 -13.33
CA ILE A 79 -9.58 12.57 -13.45
C ILE A 79 -9.84 13.20 -12.09
N THR A 80 -10.76 12.64 -11.31
CA THR A 80 -11.05 13.09 -9.94
C THR A 80 -9.80 12.99 -9.05
N LYS A 81 -9.06 11.89 -9.12
CA LYS A 81 -7.84 11.67 -8.32
C LYS A 81 -6.73 12.64 -8.70
N LEU A 82 -6.56 12.95 -9.97
CA LEU A 82 -5.63 13.98 -10.46
C LEU A 82 -6.05 15.39 -10.00
N SER A 83 -7.36 15.67 -10.03
CA SER A 83 -7.90 16.93 -9.51
C SER A 83 -7.63 17.08 -8.01
N ILE A 84 -7.75 16.00 -7.22
CA ILE A 84 -7.40 15.97 -5.81
C ILE A 84 -5.91 16.27 -5.60
N GLN A 85 -5.03 15.59 -6.32
CA GLN A 85 -3.58 15.81 -6.23
C GLN A 85 -3.17 17.26 -6.51
N LYS A 86 -3.90 17.94 -7.40
CA LYS A 86 -3.64 19.34 -7.77
C LYS A 86 -4.20 20.34 -6.74
N ASN A 87 -5.32 20.04 -6.10
CA ASN A 87 -6.12 21.02 -5.37
C ASN A 87 -6.17 20.80 -3.85
N ALA A 88 -5.75 19.64 -3.35
CA ALA A 88 -5.66 19.37 -1.92
C ALA A 88 -4.25 19.68 -1.39
N LYS A 89 -4.16 20.25 -0.20
CA LYS A 89 -2.87 20.48 0.47
C LYS A 89 -2.35 19.21 1.13
N LEU A 90 -3.25 18.41 1.69
CA LEU A 90 -2.97 17.12 2.29
C LEU A 90 -3.95 16.09 1.77
N ILE A 91 -3.45 14.92 1.40
CA ILE A 91 -4.28 13.81 0.93
C ILE A 91 -4.19 12.65 1.93
N ILE A 92 -5.35 12.11 2.28
CA ILE A 92 -5.47 10.87 3.04
C ILE A 92 -5.87 9.78 2.07
N TYR A 93 -5.04 8.76 1.99
CA TYR A 93 -5.23 7.62 1.11
C TYR A 93 -5.84 6.45 1.86
N ILE A 94 -6.93 5.92 1.33
CA ILE A 94 -7.49 4.63 1.76
C ILE A 94 -7.04 3.59 0.73
N GLU A 95 -6.43 2.51 1.21
CA GLU A 95 -5.89 1.45 0.37
C GLU A 95 -6.29 0.06 0.89
N THR A 96 -6.04 -0.94 0.08
CA THR A 96 -6.22 -2.33 0.49
C THR A 96 -5.37 -2.69 1.71
N PRO A 97 -5.80 -3.64 2.56
CA PRO A 97 -5.08 -3.98 3.78
C PRO A 97 -3.69 -4.57 3.50
N LEU A 98 -2.82 -4.48 4.48
CA LEU A 98 -1.45 -5.02 4.43
C LEU A 98 -1.41 -6.46 4.94
N LEU A 99 -2.11 -6.71 6.04
CA LEU A 99 -2.21 -8.01 6.66
C LEU A 99 -3.59 -8.61 6.38
N GLY A 100 -3.64 -9.93 6.11
CA GLY A 100 -4.90 -10.64 5.90
C GLY A 100 -5.64 -10.18 4.65
N ARG A 101 -4.95 -10.00 3.53
CA ARG A 101 -5.53 -9.64 2.22
C ARG A 101 -6.39 -10.78 1.65
N VAL A 102 -7.38 -11.20 2.40
CA VAL A 102 -8.38 -12.14 1.89
C VAL A 102 -9.42 -11.31 1.16
N ILE A 103 -9.45 -11.44 -0.15
CA ILE A 103 -10.52 -10.95 -0.99
C ILE A 103 -11.58 -12.05 -0.95
N ASN A 104 -12.72 -11.76 -0.35
CA ASN A 104 -13.91 -12.59 -0.55
C ASN A 104 -14.47 -12.32 -1.97
N ASP A 105 -15.43 -13.14 -2.42
CA ASP A 105 -16.07 -13.01 -3.73
C ASP A 105 -16.74 -11.65 -3.96
N LYS A 106 -16.87 -10.82 -2.92
CA LYS A 106 -17.47 -9.48 -2.96
C LYS A 106 -16.44 -8.35 -2.97
N HIS A 107 -15.14 -8.66 -3.00
CA HIS A 107 -14.05 -7.68 -2.84
C HIS A 107 -14.12 -6.86 -1.54
N ASP A 108 -14.76 -7.40 -0.51
CA ASP A 108 -14.83 -6.75 0.79
C ASP A 108 -13.61 -7.14 1.64
N TYR A 109 -13.02 -6.17 2.28
CA TYR A 109 -11.90 -6.34 3.21
C TYR A 109 -12.38 -6.14 4.65
N SER A 110 -11.82 -6.93 5.58
CA SER A 110 -12.07 -6.71 7.01
C SER A 110 -11.38 -5.45 7.53
N TYR A 111 -10.33 -5.00 6.85
CA TYR A 111 -9.55 -3.81 7.20
C TYR A 111 -9.16 -3.03 5.95
N TYR A 112 -8.84 -1.75 6.14
CA TYR A 112 -8.33 -0.84 5.11
C TYR A 112 -7.09 -0.14 5.65
N ARG A 113 -6.04 -0.06 4.86
CA ARG A 113 -4.86 0.75 5.18
C ARG A 113 -5.18 2.22 4.97
N ILE A 114 -4.75 3.06 5.91
CA ILE A 114 -4.94 4.52 5.85
C ILE A 114 -3.59 5.19 5.97
N GLY A 115 -3.22 5.98 4.95
CA GLY A 115 -1.97 6.74 4.91
C GLY A 115 -2.24 8.24 4.81
N VAL A 116 -1.55 9.03 5.62
CA VAL A 116 -1.58 10.50 5.60
C VAL A 116 -0.41 11.01 4.78
N GLY A 117 -0.67 11.82 3.77
CA GLY A 117 0.34 12.36 2.84
C GLY A 117 0.77 11.40 1.73
N GLY A 118 0.79 10.10 2.00
CA GLY A 118 1.21 9.07 1.07
C GLY A 118 0.65 7.69 1.41
N PHE A 119 1.06 6.70 0.64
CA PHE A 119 0.62 5.31 0.81
C PHE A 119 1.77 4.28 0.71
N LEU A 120 3.01 4.75 0.53
CA LEU A 120 4.23 3.96 0.52
C LEU A 120 5.02 4.19 1.81
N ASN A 121 6.03 3.35 2.07
CA ASN A 121 6.81 3.39 3.30
C ASN A 121 7.51 4.74 3.54
N ASN A 122 7.97 5.40 2.49
CA ASN A 122 8.76 6.63 2.58
C ASN A 122 7.96 7.92 2.36
N ASP A 123 6.66 7.84 2.07
CA ASP A 123 5.82 9.01 1.82
C ASP A 123 4.56 9.07 2.68
N GLY A 124 4.16 7.96 3.28
CA GLY A 124 2.95 7.86 4.09
C GLY A 124 3.24 7.83 5.59
N ILE A 125 2.45 8.58 6.36
CA ILE A 125 2.38 8.44 7.82
C ILE A 125 1.13 7.63 8.13
N PHE A 126 1.29 6.47 8.77
CA PHE A 126 0.19 5.52 8.95
C PHE A 126 -0.38 5.51 10.37
N TYR A 127 0.42 5.89 11.34
CA TYR A 127 0.04 5.97 12.75
C TYR A 127 0.95 6.97 13.48
N HIS A 128 0.49 7.40 14.63
CA HIS A 128 1.25 8.22 15.55
C HIS A 128 2.02 7.31 16.51
N ASP A 129 3.32 7.51 16.67
CA ASP A 129 4.18 6.61 17.45
C ASP A 129 3.72 6.44 18.90
N GLU A 130 3.24 7.50 19.55
CA GLU A 130 2.68 7.44 20.91
C GLU A 130 1.34 6.68 21.00
N GLN A 131 0.69 6.39 19.87
CA GLN A 131 -0.61 5.71 19.81
C GLN A 131 -0.50 4.26 19.32
N ILE A 132 0.71 3.71 19.22
CA ILE A 132 0.91 2.31 18.81
C ILE A 132 0.28 1.39 19.86
N ASP A 133 -0.78 0.70 19.45
CA ASP A 133 -1.41 -0.34 20.25
C ASP A 133 -0.74 -1.69 19.99
N GLN A 134 0.01 -2.17 20.98
CA GLN A 134 0.72 -3.45 20.92
C GLN A 134 -0.24 -4.65 20.82
N SER A 135 -1.48 -4.52 21.33
CA SER A 135 -2.48 -5.58 21.30
C SER A 135 -3.19 -5.70 19.94
N ARG A 136 -3.06 -4.69 19.07
CA ARG A 136 -3.80 -4.59 17.82
C ARG A 136 -3.53 -5.75 16.86
N LEU A 137 -2.27 -6.18 16.75
CA LEU A 137 -1.91 -7.35 15.96
C LEU A 137 -2.62 -8.61 16.43
N GLN A 138 -2.68 -8.84 17.75
CA GLN A 138 -3.36 -10.01 18.31
C GLN A 138 -4.88 -9.93 18.13
N SER A 139 -5.46 -8.75 18.29
CA SER A 139 -6.88 -8.51 18.03
C SER A 139 -7.25 -8.80 16.58
N GLN A 140 -6.42 -8.35 15.63
CA GLN A 140 -6.63 -8.63 14.21
C GLN A 140 -6.46 -10.12 13.88
N ARG A 141 -5.49 -10.82 14.48
CA ARG A 141 -5.32 -12.27 14.33
C ARG A 141 -6.55 -13.08 14.71
N SER A 142 -7.36 -12.60 15.65
CA SER A 142 -8.60 -13.27 16.04
C SER A 142 -9.72 -13.12 15.00
N ILE A 143 -9.60 -12.18 14.05
CA ILE A 143 -10.61 -11.86 13.03
C ILE A 143 -10.18 -12.33 11.65
N ILE A 144 -8.90 -12.11 11.32
CA ILE A 144 -8.32 -12.46 10.02
C ILE A 144 -7.09 -13.36 10.23
N ASN A 145 -6.86 -14.25 9.28
CA ASN A 145 -5.75 -15.20 9.35
C ASN A 145 -4.41 -14.52 9.07
N ILE A 146 -3.78 -13.95 10.11
CA ILE A 146 -2.42 -13.42 10.04
C ILE A 146 -1.47 -14.46 10.64
N PRO A 147 -0.56 -15.05 9.86
CA PRO A 147 0.34 -16.08 10.36
C PRO A 147 1.28 -15.54 11.44
N ILE A 148 1.69 -16.43 12.33
CA ILE A 148 2.83 -16.17 13.22
C ILE A 148 4.09 -16.36 12.40
N PHE A 149 5.04 -15.45 12.53
CA PHE A 149 6.32 -15.57 11.84
C PHE A 149 7.03 -16.86 12.25
N PRO A 150 7.38 -17.73 11.28
CA PRO A 150 7.92 -19.05 11.59
C PRO A 150 9.44 -19.05 11.81
N GLY A 151 10.10 -17.90 11.81
CA GLY A 151 11.54 -17.76 11.64
C GLY A 151 11.96 -17.73 10.17
N TRP A 152 13.19 -17.29 9.90
CA TRP A 152 13.70 -17.20 8.53
C TRP A 152 14.01 -18.58 7.96
N LYS A 153 13.61 -18.80 6.72
CA LYS A 153 14.02 -19.97 5.91
C LYS A 153 15.49 -19.85 5.53
N ASN A 154 16.10 -20.98 5.16
CA ASN A 154 17.41 -20.96 4.55
C ASN A 154 17.32 -20.32 3.15
N TYR A 155 17.82 -19.11 3.03
CA TYR A 155 17.76 -18.33 1.78
C TYR A 155 18.65 -18.91 0.67
N LYS A 156 19.59 -19.80 0.99
CA LYS A 156 20.47 -20.47 0.02
C LYS A 156 19.74 -21.57 -0.74
N ASP A 157 18.68 -22.12 -0.15
CA ASP A 157 17.88 -23.17 -0.76
C ASP A 157 16.76 -22.56 -1.60
N GLY A 158 16.38 -23.23 -2.68
CA GLY A 158 15.29 -22.81 -3.53
C GLY A 158 15.66 -21.74 -4.57
N ASN A 159 14.64 -21.26 -5.26
CA ASN A 159 14.75 -20.25 -6.32
C ASN A 159 14.79 -18.82 -5.78
N ILE A 160 15.15 -17.88 -6.66
CA ILE A 160 14.96 -16.45 -6.48
C ILE A 160 13.60 -16.13 -7.07
N LEU A 161 12.68 -15.53 -6.30
CA LEU A 161 11.36 -15.12 -6.76
C LEU A 161 11.31 -13.61 -6.95
N ILE A 162 11.09 -13.15 -8.19
CA ILE A 162 10.88 -11.73 -8.50
C ILE A 162 9.37 -11.47 -8.54
N LEU A 163 8.90 -10.55 -7.69
CA LEU A 163 7.49 -10.19 -7.53
C LEU A 163 7.19 -8.95 -8.36
N LEU A 164 6.52 -9.12 -9.50
CA LEU A 164 6.16 -8.01 -10.38
C LEU A 164 4.89 -7.30 -9.93
N GLN A 165 4.82 -6.02 -10.29
CA GLN A 165 3.65 -5.17 -10.18
C GLN A 165 3.03 -4.91 -11.54
N LEU A 166 1.82 -4.33 -11.55
CA LEU A 166 1.19 -3.91 -12.81
C LEU A 166 1.97 -2.75 -13.42
N PRO A 167 2.30 -2.79 -14.71
CA PRO A 167 2.86 -1.64 -15.40
C PRO A 167 1.97 -0.39 -15.25
N GLY A 168 2.56 0.76 -14.97
CA GLY A 168 1.84 2.01 -14.72
C GLY A 168 1.07 2.03 -13.39
N ASP A 169 1.37 1.14 -12.44
CA ASP A 169 0.84 1.24 -11.08
C ASP A 169 1.47 2.47 -10.38
N ALA A 170 0.64 3.19 -9.64
CA ALA A 170 1.08 4.41 -8.96
C ALA A 170 2.22 4.17 -7.95
N SER A 171 2.29 2.98 -7.36
CA SER A 171 3.37 2.61 -6.45
C SER A 171 4.73 2.48 -7.14
N LEU A 172 4.76 2.41 -8.47
CA LEU A 172 6.00 2.42 -9.25
C LEU A 172 6.60 3.83 -9.40
N ARG A 173 5.83 4.90 -9.15
CA ARG A 173 6.29 6.29 -9.25
C ARG A 173 6.98 6.62 -10.58
N GLY A 174 6.44 6.11 -11.69
CA GLY A 174 6.97 6.27 -13.04
C GLY A 174 8.06 5.27 -13.44
N GLN A 175 8.53 4.39 -12.55
CA GLN A 175 9.46 3.32 -12.91
C GLN A 175 8.81 2.36 -13.91
N LYS A 176 9.43 2.14 -15.05
CA LYS A 176 8.99 1.10 -15.98
C LYS A 176 9.37 -0.29 -15.46
N MET A 177 8.36 -1.15 -15.33
CA MET A 177 8.55 -2.49 -14.78
C MET A 177 9.43 -3.37 -15.67
N SER A 178 9.39 -3.18 -16.99
CA SER A 178 10.26 -3.87 -17.97
C SER A 178 11.74 -3.52 -17.78
N GLU A 179 12.06 -2.24 -17.64
CA GLU A 179 13.43 -1.75 -17.43
C GLU A 179 13.98 -2.28 -16.09
N TRP A 180 13.22 -2.09 -15.00
CA TRP A 180 13.62 -2.60 -13.67
C TRP A 180 13.84 -4.11 -13.67
N LEU A 181 12.99 -4.88 -14.37
CA LEU A 181 13.10 -6.33 -14.43
C LEU A 181 14.35 -6.76 -15.20
N VAL A 182 14.65 -6.13 -16.34
CA VAL A 182 15.85 -6.40 -17.12
C VAL A 182 17.09 -6.13 -16.29
N ASP A 183 17.23 -4.94 -15.72
CA ASP A 183 18.36 -4.55 -14.88
C ASP A 183 18.55 -5.51 -13.69
N THR A 184 17.43 -5.91 -13.07
CA THR A 184 17.43 -6.85 -11.95
C THR A 184 17.96 -8.21 -12.37
N ILE A 185 17.51 -8.76 -13.50
CA ILE A 185 17.95 -10.07 -13.99
C ILE A 185 19.42 -10.03 -14.43
N GLU A 186 19.83 -9.00 -15.17
CA GLU A 186 21.22 -8.84 -15.59
C GLU A 186 22.16 -8.79 -14.40
N LYS A 187 21.82 -7.97 -13.39
CA LYS A 187 22.60 -7.90 -12.17
C LYS A 187 22.63 -9.25 -11.43
N LEU A 188 21.49 -9.93 -11.29
CA LEU A 188 21.44 -11.23 -10.63
C LEU A 188 22.29 -12.26 -11.35
N ARG A 189 22.27 -12.31 -12.69
CA ARG A 189 23.07 -13.25 -13.48
C ARG A 189 24.58 -12.98 -13.40
N SER A 190 24.97 -11.73 -13.11
CA SER A 190 26.39 -11.42 -12.86
C SER A 190 26.92 -11.96 -11.52
N ILE A 191 26.03 -12.35 -10.58
CA ILE A 191 26.39 -12.71 -9.21
C ILE A 191 25.80 -14.05 -8.74
N SER A 192 24.90 -14.69 -9.50
CA SER A 192 24.24 -15.93 -9.09
C SER A 192 23.75 -16.75 -10.28
N GLU A 193 23.97 -18.06 -10.21
CA GLU A 193 23.48 -19.08 -11.16
C GLU A 193 22.12 -19.69 -10.69
N ARG A 194 21.57 -19.25 -9.58
CA ARG A 194 20.31 -19.80 -9.04
C ARG A 194 19.17 -19.64 -10.02
N SER A 195 18.22 -20.58 -10.00
CA SER A 195 16.99 -20.45 -10.77
C SER A 195 16.22 -19.20 -10.37
N ILE A 196 15.76 -18.44 -11.35
CA ILE A 196 14.91 -17.25 -11.17
C ILE A 196 13.50 -17.61 -11.60
N ARG A 197 12.55 -17.33 -10.74
CA ARG A 197 11.12 -17.36 -11.08
C ARG A 197 10.58 -15.94 -11.06
N ILE A 198 9.88 -15.56 -12.13
CA ILE A 198 9.29 -14.24 -12.27
C ILE A 198 7.78 -14.40 -12.13
N ARG A 199 7.22 -13.86 -11.05
CA ARG A 199 5.79 -13.93 -10.78
C ARG A 199 5.09 -12.70 -11.32
N LEU A 200 4.19 -12.92 -12.28
CA LEU A 200 3.28 -11.90 -12.79
C LEU A 200 2.22 -11.54 -11.74
N HIS A 201 1.83 -10.26 -11.72
CA HIS A 201 0.74 -9.82 -10.85
C HIS A 201 -0.58 -10.50 -11.26
N PRO A 202 -1.40 -11.01 -10.31
CA PRO A 202 -2.66 -11.70 -10.64
C PRO A 202 -3.63 -10.90 -11.51
N ALA A 203 -3.66 -9.58 -11.36
CA ALA A 203 -4.51 -8.70 -12.18
C ALA A 203 -3.87 -8.29 -13.52
N MET A 204 -2.72 -8.87 -13.91
CA MET A 204 -2.08 -8.54 -15.18
C MET A 204 -2.86 -9.15 -16.35
N SER A 205 -3.38 -8.31 -17.23
CA SER A 205 -4.08 -8.78 -18.44
C SER A 205 -3.10 -9.44 -19.42
N ILE A 206 -3.63 -10.29 -20.32
CA ILE A 206 -2.85 -10.87 -21.43
C ILE A 206 -2.15 -9.78 -22.24
N LYS A 207 -2.85 -8.67 -22.50
CA LYS A 207 -2.28 -7.52 -23.20
C LYS A 207 -1.09 -6.92 -22.42
N GLY A 208 -1.24 -6.70 -21.10
CA GLY A 208 -0.15 -6.19 -20.26
C GLY A 208 1.07 -7.11 -20.22
N LYS A 209 0.84 -8.43 -20.23
CA LYS A 209 1.92 -9.43 -20.34
C LYS A 209 2.65 -9.35 -21.67
N ILE A 210 1.93 -9.24 -22.79
CA ILE A 210 2.51 -9.10 -24.14
C ILE A 210 3.31 -7.80 -24.25
N GLU A 211 2.77 -6.68 -23.73
CA GLU A 211 3.46 -5.39 -23.71
C GLU A 211 4.77 -5.48 -22.92
N LEU A 212 4.75 -6.02 -21.70
CA LEU A 212 5.93 -6.23 -20.85
C LEU A 212 7.00 -7.05 -21.59
N LEU A 213 6.61 -8.20 -22.17
CA LEU A 213 7.51 -9.09 -22.90
C LEU A 213 8.05 -8.41 -24.17
N GLY A 214 7.23 -7.63 -24.87
CA GLY A 214 7.63 -6.87 -26.06
C GLY A 214 8.68 -5.79 -25.73
N GLU A 215 8.50 -5.08 -24.63
CA GLU A 215 9.46 -4.07 -24.15
C GLU A 215 10.80 -4.68 -23.75
N MET A 216 10.81 -5.87 -23.16
CA MET A 216 12.06 -6.57 -22.81
C MET A 216 12.84 -7.08 -24.03
N GLY A 217 12.16 -7.30 -25.15
CA GLY A 217 12.75 -7.76 -26.40
C GLY A 217 13.05 -9.27 -26.45
N PRO A 218 12.99 -9.87 -27.65
CA PRO A 218 13.16 -11.32 -27.83
C PRO A 218 14.57 -11.83 -27.52
N ILE A 219 15.58 -10.98 -27.57
CA ILE A 219 16.98 -11.35 -27.32
C ILE A 219 17.21 -11.64 -25.85
N PHE A 220 16.49 -10.96 -24.96
CA PHE A 220 16.63 -11.13 -23.53
C PHE A 220 16.39 -12.58 -23.09
N PHE A 221 15.34 -13.22 -23.60
CA PHE A 221 14.98 -14.60 -23.22
C PHE A 221 15.90 -15.69 -23.76
N LYS A 222 16.68 -15.37 -24.82
CA LYS A 222 17.65 -16.31 -25.41
C LYS A 222 18.97 -16.36 -24.64
N ASN A 223 19.26 -15.32 -23.88
CA ASN A 223 20.57 -15.15 -23.25
C ASN A 223 20.63 -15.71 -21.82
N TYR A 224 19.48 -16.05 -21.20
CA TYR A 224 19.45 -16.48 -19.80
C TYR A 224 18.76 -17.83 -19.63
N ASN A 225 19.54 -18.79 -19.18
CA ASN A 225 19.05 -20.10 -18.75
C ASN A 225 18.46 -19.99 -17.33
N ASN A 226 17.62 -20.93 -16.94
CA ASN A 226 17.05 -21.04 -15.59
C ASN A 226 16.14 -19.86 -15.19
N ILE A 227 15.44 -19.25 -16.16
CA ILE A 227 14.38 -18.27 -15.89
C ILE A 227 13.03 -18.91 -16.21
N GLN A 228 12.13 -18.87 -15.25
CA GLN A 228 10.76 -19.38 -15.38
C GLN A 228 9.75 -18.29 -15.06
N TRP A 229 8.68 -18.24 -15.85
CA TRP A 229 7.55 -17.37 -15.58
C TRP A 229 6.50 -18.12 -14.76
N SER A 230 5.89 -17.41 -13.82
CA SER A 230 4.76 -17.89 -13.04
C SER A 230 3.60 -16.90 -13.21
N ASP A 231 2.43 -17.44 -13.53
CA ASP A 231 1.21 -16.64 -13.59
C ASP A 231 0.54 -16.62 -12.21
N GLY A 232 0.28 -15.42 -11.72
CA GLY A 232 -0.36 -15.23 -10.42
C GLY A 232 -1.79 -15.77 -10.34
N HIS A 233 -2.44 -16.04 -11.49
CA HIS A 233 -3.75 -16.70 -11.53
C HIS A 233 -3.64 -18.22 -11.33
N ASP A 234 -2.59 -18.84 -11.85
CA ASP A 234 -2.48 -20.32 -11.90
C ASP A 234 -1.91 -20.89 -10.62
N CYS A 235 -1.13 -20.10 -9.87
CA CYS A 235 -0.46 -20.54 -8.66
C CYS A 235 -0.62 -19.53 -7.52
N ALA A 236 -1.08 -19.99 -6.36
CA ALA A 236 -1.12 -19.15 -5.17
C ALA A 236 0.29 -18.75 -4.73
N LEU A 237 0.48 -17.52 -4.30
CA LEU A 237 1.78 -17.03 -3.81
C LEU A 237 2.34 -17.91 -2.69
N THR A 238 1.48 -18.36 -1.78
CA THR A 238 1.84 -19.24 -0.67
C THR A 238 2.46 -20.57 -1.13
N GLU A 239 2.04 -21.11 -2.26
CA GLU A 239 2.63 -22.33 -2.83
C GLU A 239 4.01 -22.05 -3.44
N GLU A 240 4.15 -20.96 -4.18
CA GLU A 240 5.46 -20.57 -4.74
C GLU A 240 6.50 -20.30 -3.66
N LEU A 241 6.08 -19.64 -2.57
CA LEU A 241 6.98 -19.35 -1.46
C LEU A 241 7.53 -20.60 -0.77
N LYS A 242 6.90 -21.78 -0.93
CA LYS A 242 7.43 -23.03 -0.38
C LYS A 242 8.81 -23.42 -0.98
N SER A 243 9.00 -23.15 -2.27
CA SER A 243 10.24 -23.44 -3.01
C SER A 243 11.15 -22.21 -3.17
N THR A 244 10.79 -21.09 -2.57
CA THR A 244 11.51 -19.82 -2.68
C THR A 244 12.47 -19.65 -1.52
N GLY A 245 13.73 -19.36 -1.83
CA GLY A 245 14.75 -19.03 -0.85
C GLY A 245 14.82 -17.54 -0.55
N ILE A 246 14.56 -16.68 -1.54
CA ILE A 246 14.58 -15.22 -1.40
C ILE A 246 13.67 -14.56 -2.41
N CYS A 247 12.98 -13.49 -2.00
CA CYS A 247 12.15 -12.67 -2.88
C CYS A 247 12.83 -11.34 -3.23
N ILE A 248 12.57 -10.84 -4.43
CA ILE A 248 12.97 -9.50 -4.86
C ILE A 248 11.73 -8.74 -5.29
N SER A 249 11.62 -7.50 -4.84
CA SER A 249 10.45 -6.66 -5.12
C SER A 249 10.84 -5.19 -5.24
N TYR A 250 10.17 -4.46 -6.13
CA TYR A 250 10.24 -3.00 -6.14
C TYR A 250 9.45 -2.46 -4.96
N THR A 251 8.13 -2.28 -5.10
CA THR A 251 7.24 -1.82 -4.01
C THR A 251 6.03 -2.73 -3.80
N SER A 252 6.09 -4.00 -4.28
CA SER A 252 4.95 -4.91 -4.17
C SER A 252 4.62 -5.28 -2.72
N GLY A 253 3.35 -5.17 -2.34
CA GLY A 253 2.86 -5.62 -1.04
C GLY A 253 2.99 -7.14 -0.80
N SER A 254 3.21 -7.94 -1.85
CA SER A 254 3.44 -9.40 -1.74
C SER A 254 4.73 -9.77 -0.99
N CYS A 255 5.65 -8.81 -0.80
CA CYS A 255 6.82 -9.02 0.05
C CYS A 255 6.45 -9.18 1.53
N ILE A 256 5.32 -8.61 1.97
CA ILE A 256 4.79 -8.84 3.32
C ILE A 256 4.45 -10.33 3.49
N ASP A 257 3.75 -10.90 2.52
CA ASP A 257 3.39 -12.33 2.54
C ASP A 257 4.64 -13.24 2.51
N ALA A 258 5.68 -12.82 1.77
CA ALA A 258 6.96 -13.55 1.74
C ALA A 258 7.62 -13.58 3.12
N ILE A 259 7.74 -12.42 3.78
CA ILE A 259 8.29 -12.31 5.13
C ILE A 259 7.47 -13.13 6.13
N LEU A 260 6.14 -13.03 6.07
CA LEU A 260 5.25 -13.79 6.97
C LEU A 260 5.39 -15.32 6.81
N GLN A 261 6.00 -15.78 5.71
CA GLN A 261 6.34 -17.19 5.49
C GLN A 261 7.83 -17.50 5.70
N GLY A 262 8.56 -16.57 6.31
CA GLY A 262 9.98 -16.73 6.61
C GLY A 262 10.91 -16.60 5.41
N VAL A 263 10.45 -16.08 4.28
CA VAL A 263 11.27 -15.84 3.10
C VAL A 263 11.87 -14.44 3.16
N PRO A 264 13.22 -14.31 3.18
CA PRO A 264 13.89 -13.02 3.14
C PRO A 264 13.54 -12.24 1.86
N VAL A 265 13.57 -10.92 1.96
CA VAL A 265 13.22 -10.01 0.88
C VAL A 265 14.37 -9.05 0.59
N ILE A 266 14.57 -8.76 -0.70
CA ILE A 266 15.33 -7.59 -1.17
C ILE A 266 14.31 -6.61 -1.73
N ALA A 267 14.10 -5.50 -1.00
CA ALA A 267 13.23 -4.40 -1.41
C ALA A 267 14.10 -3.33 -2.06
N THR A 268 13.99 -3.17 -3.38
CA THR A 268 14.90 -2.30 -4.14
C THR A 268 14.49 -0.83 -4.17
N ASP A 269 13.32 -0.50 -3.62
CA ASP A 269 12.82 0.88 -3.51
C ASP A 269 12.36 1.19 -2.09
N GLU A 270 12.64 2.40 -1.60
CA GLU A 270 12.32 2.88 -0.24
C GLU A 270 10.82 2.93 0.04
N GLY A 271 9.99 3.02 -1.01
CA GLY A 271 8.54 2.97 -0.90
C GLY A 271 7.99 1.60 -0.50
N ASN A 272 8.81 0.56 -0.54
CA ASN A 272 8.40 -0.78 -0.14
C ASN A 272 8.10 -0.85 1.35
N LEU A 273 6.93 -1.35 1.73
CA LEU A 273 6.49 -1.42 3.13
C LEU A 273 7.31 -2.38 4.00
N ALA A 274 8.11 -3.26 3.40
CA ALA A 274 9.05 -4.12 4.09
C ALA A 274 10.50 -3.56 4.10
N TYR A 275 10.73 -2.38 3.53
CA TYR A 275 12.07 -1.82 3.35
C TYR A 275 12.90 -1.85 4.63
N ASN A 276 12.35 -1.38 5.75
CA ASN A 276 13.07 -1.24 7.00
C ASN A 276 13.59 -2.54 7.60
N ILE A 277 13.00 -3.69 7.25
CA ILE A 277 13.37 -5.02 7.77
C ILE A 277 13.96 -5.95 6.72
N SER A 278 14.21 -5.47 5.50
CA SER A 278 14.74 -6.23 4.37
C SER A 278 16.10 -5.74 3.91
N SER A 279 16.73 -6.47 2.99
CA SER A 279 17.88 -5.99 2.22
C SER A 279 17.43 -5.04 1.12
N HIS A 280 18.36 -4.22 0.61
CA HIS A 280 18.03 -3.20 -0.40
C HIS A 280 18.83 -3.38 -1.70
N ARG A 281 19.91 -4.10 -1.66
CA ARG A 281 20.84 -4.28 -2.80
C ARG A 281 20.78 -5.70 -3.32
N LEU A 282 20.79 -5.87 -4.64
CA LEU A 282 20.84 -7.20 -5.26
C LEU A 282 22.12 -7.97 -4.89
N ASP A 283 23.20 -7.29 -4.55
CA ASP A 283 24.43 -7.91 -4.05
C ASP A 283 24.23 -8.70 -2.75
N ASP A 284 23.18 -8.35 -1.98
CA ASP A 284 22.83 -9.03 -0.72
C ASP A 284 22.20 -10.43 -0.94
N ILE A 285 22.01 -10.85 -2.19
CA ILE A 285 21.36 -12.14 -2.54
C ILE A 285 22.02 -13.35 -1.85
N ASN A 286 23.32 -13.28 -1.59
CA ASN A 286 24.09 -14.32 -0.94
C ASN A 286 24.27 -14.11 0.57
N ASN A 287 23.86 -12.97 1.11
CA ASN A 287 23.89 -12.64 2.53
C ASN A 287 22.83 -11.59 2.88
N PRO A 288 21.54 -11.94 2.76
CA PRO A 288 20.46 -10.99 3.03
C PRO A 288 20.39 -10.59 4.50
N LYS A 289 19.85 -9.40 4.76
CA LYS A 289 19.51 -8.95 6.10
C LYS A 289 18.43 -9.86 6.69
N LEU A 290 18.75 -10.48 7.80
CA LEU A 290 17.83 -11.29 8.60
C LEU A 290 17.70 -10.64 9.98
N VAL A 291 16.65 -9.88 10.17
CA VAL A 291 16.35 -9.25 11.46
C VAL A 291 15.83 -10.29 12.46
N SER A 292 15.89 -9.99 13.75
CA SER A 292 15.36 -10.88 14.80
C SER A 292 13.84 -11.07 14.69
N ASP A 293 13.32 -12.18 15.24
CA ASP A 293 11.88 -12.43 15.33
C ASP A 293 11.15 -11.30 16.07
N ARG A 294 11.81 -10.68 17.04
CA ARG A 294 11.28 -9.52 17.77
C ARG A 294 11.09 -8.33 16.82
N GLU A 295 12.07 -8.03 15.97
CA GLU A 295 11.97 -6.92 15.00
C GLU A 295 10.89 -7.18 13.95
N VAL A 296 10.78 -8.44 13.45
CA VAL A 296 9.67 -8.82 12.55
C VAL A 296 8.33 -8.63 13.25
N ASN A 297 8.18 -9.08 14.50
CA ASN A 297 6.94 -8.91 15.23
C ASN A 297 6.61 -7.43 15.47
N GLN A 298 7.60 -6.59 15.78
CA GLN A 298 7.41 -5.16 15.96
C GLN A 298 6.98 -4.46 14.67
N TRP A 299 7.57 -4.84 13.53
CA TRP A 299 7.13 -4.38 12.23
C TRP A 299 5.69 -4.83 11.91
N MET A 300 5.30 -6.07 12.23
CA MET A 300 3.92 -6.54 12.07
C MET A 300 2.94 -5.75 12.94
N VAL A 301 3.34 -5.35 14.15
CA VAL A 301 2.53 -4.45 15.01
C VAL A 301 2.34 -3.09 14.31
N GLY A 302 3.39 -2.54 13.69
CA GLY A 302 3.28 -1.33 12.89
C GLY A 302 2.28 -1.48 11.73
N LEU A 303 2.36 -2.58 10.97
CA LEU A 303 1.41 -2.87 9.90
C LEU A 303 -0.04 -3.01 10.42
N ALA A 304 -0.23 -3.64 11.58
CA ALA A 304 -1.54 -3.76 12.21
C ALA A 304 -2.11 -2.40 12.66
N ASN A 305 -1.25 -1.47 13.07
CA ASN A 305 -1.65 -0.11 13.43
C ASN A 305 -1.90 0.79 12.18
N SER A 306 -1.44 0.36 11.02
CA SER A 306 -1.64 1.06 9.74
C SER A 306 -3.01 0.77 9.12
N GLN A 307 -3.73 -0.25 9.58
CA GLN A 307 -4.99 -0.69 8.98
C GLN A 307 -6.15 -0.70 10.00
N TRP A 308 -7.34 -0.37 9.49
CA TRP A 308 -8.51 -0.03 10.27
C TRP A 308 -9.75 -0.73 9.73
N SER A 309 -10.59 -1.24 10.60
CA SER A 309 -11.89 -1.81 10.22
C SER A 309 -12.87 -0.71 9.81
N GLU A 310 -13.89 -1.08 9.02
CA GLU A 310 -14.97 -0.16 8.68
C GLU A 310 -15.65 0.43 9.93
N GLN A 311 -15.82 -0.37 10.98
CA GLN A 311 -16.40 0.08 12.25
C GLN A 311 -15.55 1.17 12.93
N GLU A 312 -14.23 1.04 12.93
CA GLU A 312 -13.33 2.06 13.48
C GLU A 312 -13.36 3.35 12.65
N ILE A 313 -13.51 3.22 11.33
CA ILE A 313 -13.69 4.35 10.41
C ILE A 313 -15.01 5.04 10.73
N LEU A 314 -16.12 4.31 10.77
CA LEU A 314 -17.47 4.83 11.01
C LEU A 314 -17.64 5.47 12.41
N THR A 315 -16.88 5.02 13.40
CA THR A 315 -16.94 5.61 14.75
C THR A 315 -16.07 6.86 14.92
N GLY A 316 -15.29 7.23 13.92
CA GLY A 316 -14.37 8.37 13.98
C GLY A 316 -13.05 8.09 14.71
N THR A 317 -12.80 6.84 15.12
CA THR A 317 -11.54 6.44 15.77
C THR A 317 -10.34 6.71 14.87
N VAL A 318 -10.47 6.39 13.60
CA VAL A 318 -9.44 6.68 12.59
C VAL A 318 -9.20 8.17 12.44
N TRP A 319 -10.26 8.97 12.42
CA TRP A 319 -10.12 10.43 12.28
C TRP A 319 -9.41 11.05 13.48
N LYS A 320 -9.65 10.53 14.68
CA LYS A 320 -8.89 10.92 15.87
C LYS A 320 -7.39 10.68 15.70
N ASN A 321 -6.98 9.53 15.19
CA ASN A 321 -5.58 9.22 14.89
C ASN A 321 -5.00 10.18 13.84
N ILE A 322 -5.73 10.42 12.75
CA ILE A 322 -5.32 11.34 11.68
C ILE A 322 -5.15 12.77 12.20
N VAL A 323 -6.05 13.25 13.04
CA VAL A 323 -5.94 14.59 13.66
C VAL A 323 -4.69 14.70 14.53
N SER A 324 -4.28 13.63 15.22
CA SER A 324 -3.03 13.62 15.99
C SER A 324 -1.82 13.70 15.07
N ILE A 325 -1.79 12.94 13.98
CA ILE A 325 -0.74 13.00 12.96
C ILE A 325 -0.65 14.41 12.35
N ILE A 326 -1.77 14.98 11.93
CA ILE A 326 -1.81 16.34 11.33
C ILE A 326 -1.29 17.41 12.30
N LYS A 327 -1.54 17.26 13.59
CA LYS A 327 -1.06 18.22 14.61
C LYS A 327 0.44 18.18 14.80
N GLU A 328 1.08 17.05 14.57
CA GLU A 328 2.54 16.91 14.64
C GLU A 328 3.25 17.32 13.36
N MET A 329 2.59 17.09 12.21
CA MET A 329 3.05 17.67 10.95
C MET A 329 3.03 19.19 11.14
N ASP A 330 4.20 19.81 11.25
CA ASP A 330 4.34 21.23 11.57
C ASP A 330 3.36 22.04 10.69
N ILE A 331 2.30 22.55 11.33
CA ILE A 331 1.20 23.26 10.66
C ILE A 331 1.72 24.46 9.85
N ASN A 332 2.93 24.93 10.17
CA ASN A 332 3.60 25.99 9.44
C ASN A 332 3.96 25.58 7.99
N GLU A 333 4.27 24.32 7.70
CA GLU A 333 4.42 23.84 6.31
C GLU A 333 3.06 23.73 5.59
N ILE A 334 2.03 23.31 6.30
CA ILE A 334 0.67 23.26 5.73
C ILE A 334 0.10 24.70 5.61
N SER A 335 0.46 25.59 6.54
CA SER A 335 0.01 26.98 6.54
C SER A 335 0.83 27.88 5.62
N SER A 336 2.14 27.67 5.44
CA SER A 336 3.00 28.47 4.55
C SER A 336 2.75 28.23 3.07
N ASN A 337 2.13 27.12 2.71
CA ASN A 337 1.57 26.89 1.37
C ASN A 337 0.15 27.47 1.19
N ILE A 338 -0.33 28.25 2.18
CA ILE A 338 -1.66 28.87 2.23
C ILE A 338 -1.60 30.39 1.99
N SER A 339 -0.41 31.00 1.87
CA SER A 339 -0.29 32.43 1.57
C SER A 339 -0.24 32.72 0.08
#